data_e18a727e8594c36b5b8a06b8df67640d
#
_entry.id   e18a727e8594c36b5b8a06b8df67640d
#
_cell.length_a   1.000
_cell.length_b   1.000
_cell.length_c   1.000
_cell.angle_alpha   90.00
_cell.angle_beta   90.00
_cell.angle_gamma   90.00
#
_symmetry.space_group_name_H-M   'P 1'
#
loop_
_entity.id
_entity.type
_entity.pdbx_description
1 polymer ?
#
loop_
_entity_poly.entity_id
_entity_poly.type
_entity_poly.pdbx_seq_one_letter_code
_entity_poly.pdbx_strand_id
1 'polypeptide(L)'
;MKRNEIGSKNRYSTPAFIALWFALVLSLVCSPAFTDEHDGNTAQQFSSESTTDTAVEPTNSESEPETQTSSGSPNNVTTGVSAQKAKPQVRTLPPPRSNLSHGKSRDNTGNWRYALKPEDNVWTVAESFLNQRYSWVDLVRFNQIKDPNQVKTGNTLLIPISWLKVQPAPAKALSVSGEALLKRSQQRTFDPIVKNTLLNVGDTLRTLNGSILVQFADGSVLRVEENTTLIFNRLSQFGKSGMTDTGLRLEKGRVSTRVQPVKENGSRYEITTPSAVAAVRGTEFRLASDGNGSQAEVTEGVVLFTTGNKEITLPAGYGASSDVKSGLQTIVSLPAAPQPANLPTLTNTLPITLTWQPVKDIQQYRYQLFKQNENGDLVESDLITKPDITLTNLVNGQYLVAMRAVGSQGFEGTDYKHTFTVKVRATPVQLVAPANNQQFDYKQPVFSWKMPPTHELARLEIAVDDGFEKTVVQSNYIQDNAQQLDVQLSPGYYYWRVQTLAGSEDIAHSETRRLAIKGKMEATSILSVNYSGNRVKVFWKSIPVAESYEVQLSKSPEFTIIQSQETVTDPNIAIRLDEGERYYIRVRGIANELWEPQYSLPYELTTGF
;
A
#
# COMPACT_ATOMS: atom_id res chain seq x y z
N MET A 1 -46.45 -1.41 50.55
CA MET A 1 -46.19 -0.03 50.99
C MET A 1 -45.43 0.66 49.86
N LYS A 2 -46.13 1.47 49.13
CA LYS A 2 -45.99 2.89 48.83
C LYS A 2 -44.62 3.25 48.21
N ARG A 3 -44.63 3.56 46.88
CA ARG A 3 -44.69 4.92 46.24
C ARG A 3 -43.32 5.59 46.18
N ASN A 4 -42.82 6.19 45.13
CA ASN A 4 -43.27 6.98 43.97
C ASN A 4 -42.06 7.07 43.01
N GLU A 5 -42.16 6.91 41.68
CA GLU A 5 -42.40 7.91 40.62
C GLU A 5 -41.58 9.21 40.70
N ILE A 6 -40.89 9.49 39.59
CA ILE A 6 -40.79 10.73 38.79
C ILE A 6 -39.44 10.59 38.04
N GLY A 7 -39.26 10.43 36.75
CA GLY A 7 -39.81 11.20 35.64
C GLY A 7 -38.94 12.43 35.31
N SER A 8 -38.01 12.31 34.31
CA SER A 8 -37.81 13.47 33.44
C SER A 8 -36.97 13.09 32.18
N LYS A 9 -37.59 13.35 31.06
CA LYS A 9 -36.99 13.46 29.72
C LYS A 9 -36.03 14.64 29.73
N ASN A 10 -34.89 14.51 29.07
CA ASN A 10 -34.28 15.64 28.40
C ASN A 10 -33.59 15.22 27.09
N ARG A 11 -34.12 15.75 26.01
CA ARG A 11 -33.52 15.94 24.70
C ARG A 11 -32.52 17.08 24.77
N TYR A 12 -31.37 16.92 24.14
CA TYR A 12 -30.57 18.00 23.51
C TYR A 12 -29.76 17.34 22.45
N SER A 13 -30.04 17.52 21.15
CA SER A 13 -29.74 18.64 20.26
C SER A 13 -28.25 18.76 19.93
N THR A 14 -27.94 18.37 18.70
CA THR A 14 -26.75 18.69 17.89
C THR A 14 -26.40 20.18 17.91
N PRO A 15 -25.17 20.55 17.66
CA PRO A 15 -24.95 21.72 16.82
C PRO A 15 -24.16 21.36 15.55
N ALA A 16 -24.68 21.90 14.48
CA ALA A 16 -24.10 22.04 13.17
C ALA A 16 -23.22 23.31 13.11
N PHE A 17 -22.34 23.31 12.10
CA PHE A 17 -21.74 24.46 11.43
C PHE A 17 -20.66 25.29 12.13
N ILE A 18 -19.48 25.30 11.52
CA ILE A 18 -18.91 26.51 10.92
C ILE A 18 -18.04 26.11 9.73
N ALA A 19 -18.50 26.51 8.55
CA ALA A 19 -17.71 26.62 7.34
C ALA A 19 -17.03 27.98 7.35
N LEU A 20 -15.74 28.06 7.04
CA LEU A 20 -15.12 29.33 6.66
C LEU A 20 -14.23 29.12 5.43
N TRP A 21 -14.61 29.80 4.42
CA TRP A 21 -13.98 30.19 3.18
C TRP A 21 -12.56 30.73 3.40
N PHE A 22 -11.64 30.35 2.53
CA PHE A 22 -10.62 31.28 2.04
C PHE A 22 -10.40 31.09 0.55
N ALA A 23 -10.47 32.22 -0.12
CA ALA A 23 -10.44 32.43 -1.55
C ALA A 23 -9.01 32.40 -2.11
N LEU A 24 -8.93 31.89 -3.29
CA LEU A 24 -8.18 32.25 -4.47
C LEU A 24 -7.29 33.51 -4.40
N VAL A 25 -5.99 33.37 -4.69
CA VAL A 25 -5.22 34.40 -5.37
C VAL A 25 -4.43 33.75 -6.51
N LEU A 26 -4.86 34.04 -7.71
CA LEU A 26 -4.15 33.87 -8.96
C LEU A 26 -3.05 34.95 -9.05
N SER A 27 -1.83 34.58 -9.40
CA SER A 27 -0.91 35.51 -10.07
C SER A 27 -0.11 34.79 -11.16
N LEU A 28 -0.50 35.12 -12.37
CA LEU A 28 0.29 35.01 -13.60
C LEU A 28 1.58 35.82 -13.44
N VAL A 29 2.71 35.25 -13.80
CA VAL A 29 3.80 36.02 -14.43
C VAL A 29 4.49 35.17 -15.50
N CYS A 30 4.46 35.72 -16.68
CA CYS A 30 5.12 35.45 -17.95
C CYS A 30 6.54 34.86 -17.89
N SER A 31 6.76 34.00 -18.87
CA SER A 31 8.07 33.76 -19.51
C SER A 31 8.58 34.99 -20.25
N PRO A 32 9.88 35.06 -20.54
CA PRO A 32 10.25 35.15 -21.95
C PRO A 32 11.29 34.12 -22.40
N ALA A 33 11.08 33.65 -23.59
CA ALA A 33 12.03 32.99 -24.45
C ALA A 33 13.10 33.97 -24.91
N PHE A 34 14.33 33.51 -25.02
CA PHE A 34 15.26 34.06 -26.03
C PHE A 34 16.18 32.93 -26.55
N THR A 35 16.29 32.99 -27.82
CA THR A 35 16.92 32.24 -28.87
C THR A 35 18.45 32.28 -28.85
N ASP A 36 19.03 31.17 -29.39
CA ASP A 36 20.17 31.04 -30.34
C ASP A 36 21.48 31.80 -30.09
N GLU A 37 22.57 31.10 -30.13
CA GLU A 37 23.44 30.82 -31.28
C GLU A 37 24.85 30.37 -30.85
N HIS A 38 25.27 29.32 -31.46
CA HIS A 38 26.52 28.96 -32.13
C HIS A 38 27.87 28.88 -31.42
N ASP A 39 28.47 27.75 -31.76
CA ASP A 39 29.86 27.46 -32.13
C ASP A 39 30.89 26.99 -31.09
N GLY A 40 31.46 25.86 -31.45
CA GLY A 40 32.89 25.65 -31.30
C GLY A 40 33.36 24.34 -30.68
N ASN A 41 33.29 23.27 -31.43
CA ASN A 41 34.38 22.32 -31.73
C ASN A 41 35.60 22.31 -30.78
N THR A 42 35.85 21.18 -30.11
CA THR A 42 37.13 20.49 -30.28
C THR A 42 37.08 19.08 -29.66
N ALA A 43 37.30 18.12 -30.53
CA ALA A 43 37.63 16.74 -30.23
C ALA A 43 39.05 16.63 -29.68
N GLN A 44 39.27 15.78 -28.72
CA GLN A 44 40.56 15.08 -28.61
C GLN A 44 40.33 13.63 -28.16
N GLN A 45 40.58 12.77 -29.14
CA GLN A 45 40.95 11.37 -29.02
C GLN A 45 42.29 11.23 -28.28
N PHE A 46 42.41 10.16 -27.52
CA PHE A 46 43.65 9.34 -27.40
C PHE A 46 43.14 7.91 -27.15
N SER A 47 43.17 7.11 -28.11
CA SER A 47 43.91 5.99 -28.66
C SER A 47 44.90 5.29 -27.70
N SER A 48 44.56 4.01 -27.48
CA SER A 48 45.24 2.77 -27.78
C SER A 48 46.61 2.47 -27.17
N GLU A 49 46.68 1.24 -26.67
CA GLU A 49 47.70 0.21 -26.98
C GLU A 49 47.44 -0.97 -26.03
N SER A 50 47.02 -2.14 -26.45
CA SER A 50 47.52 -3.30 -27.18
C SER A 50 48.89 -3.81 -26.79
N THR A 51 48.94 -5.04 -26.30
CA THR A 51 49.91 -6.11 -26.57
C THR A 51 49.35 -7.41 -25.96
N THR A 52 48.90 -8.37 -26.78
CA THR A 52 49.60 -9.52 -27.37
C THR A 52 50.38 -10.34 -26.34
N ASP A 53 50.33 -11.63 -26.21
CA ASP A 53 50.19 -12.83 -27.00
C ASP A 53 50.31 -13.99 -26.02
N THR A 54 49.78 -15.14 -26.14
CA THR A 54 50.14 -16.25 -26.96
C THR A 54 49.26 -17.45 -26.67
N ALA A 55 48.79 -18.05 -27.72
CA ALA A 55 48.13 -19.37 -27.77
C ALA A 55 49.15 -20.51 -27.71
N VAL A 56 48.74 -21.65 -27.14
CA VAL A 56 49.20 -22.97 -27.57
C VAL A 56 48.12 -24.03 -27.26
N GLU A 57 47.47 -24.55 -28.27
CA GLU A 57 47.11 -25.95 -28.42
C GLU A 57 48.24 -26.62 -29.22
N PRO A 58 48.39 -27.96 -29.33
CA PRO A 58 47.38 -29.01 -29.43
C PRO A 58 47.81 -30.44 -28.93
N THR A 59 46.94 -31.39 -29.24
CA THR A 59 47.15 -32.82 -29.69
C THR A 59 46.81 -33.96 -28.76
N ASN A 60 45.76 -34.65 -29.20
CA ASN A 60 45.52 -36.10 -29.43
C ASN A 60 46.48 -37.16 -28.86
N SER A 61 45.82 -38.21 -28.32
CA SER A 61 45.93 -39.65 -28.84
C SER A 61 45.18 -40.56 -27.86
N GLU A 62 44.05 -41.16 -28.26
CA GLU A 62 43.92 -42.57 -28.69
C GLU A 62 44.72 -43.59 -27.87
N SER A 63 43.99 -44.54 -27.25
CA SER A 63 44.08 -45.98 -27.48
C SER A 63 43.25 -46.79 -26.47
N GLU A 64 42.25 -47.49 -26.99
CA GLU A 64 41.88 -48.84 -26.49
C GLU A 64 42.98 -49.81 -26.86
N PRO A 65 43.10 -51.00 -26.25
CA PRO A 65 42.20 -52.12 -26.52
C PRO A 65 42.02 -53.19 -25.39
N GLU A 66 40.89 -53.90 -25.52
CA GLU A 66 40.67 -55.37 -25.47
C GLU A 66 41.36 -56.25 -24.40
N THR A 67 40.66 -57.12 -23.81
CA THR A 67 40.09 -58.45 -23.93
C THR A 67 40.42 -59.40 -22.76
N GLN A 68 39.43 -60.23 -22.49
CA GLN A 68 39.40 -61.66 -22.17
C GLN A 68 39.29 -62.13 -20.69
N THR A 69 38.12 -62.70 -20.50
CA THR A 69 37.68 -64.06 -20.22
C THR A 69 38.06 -64.66 -18.86
N SER A 70 37.13 -65.16 -18.09
CA SER A 70 36.64 -66.55 -18.12
C SER A 70 35.77 -66.89 -16.90
N SER A 71 34.63 -67.47 -17.24
CA SER A 71 33.98 -68.67 -16.70
C SER A 71 33.61 -68.79 -15.23
N GLY A 72 32.32 -69.08 -15.00
CA GLY A 72 31.80 -69.74 -13.80
C GLY A 72 30.34 -69.50 -13.50
N SER A 73 29.46 -70.21 -14.21
CA SER A 73 28.08 -70.49 -13.77
C SER A 73 28.05 -71.71 -12.87
N PRO A 74 27.02 -72.06 -12.12
CA PRO A 74 25.59 -71.78 -12.35
C PRO A 74 24.69 -71.62 -11.09
N ASN A 75 23.42 -71.29 -11.45
CA ASN A 75 22.15 -71.63 -10.78
C ASN A 75 21.64 -70.76 -9.65
N ASN A 76 20.60 -70.12 -9.83
CA ASN A 76 19.20 -70.38 -9.98
C ASN A 76 18.30 -69.33 -9.27
N VAL A 77 17.20 -69.06 -9.93
CA VAL A 77 15.84 -68.66 -9.52
C VAL A 77 15.53 -67.18 -9.56
N THR A 78 15.02 -66.78 -10.73
CA THR A 78 13.76 -66.10 -11.06
C THR A 78 13.18 -65.10 -10.05
N THR A 79 13.16 -63.87 -10.37
CA THR A 79 11.95 -63.11 -10.79
C THR A 79 12.36 -61.76 -11.36
N GLY A 80 12.15 -61.63 -12.66
CA GLY A 80 12.33 -60.37 -13.33
C GLY A 80 11.18 -59.40 -13.01
N VAL A 81 11.54 -58.19 -12.58
CA VAL A 81 10.65 -57.04 -12.71
C VAL A 81 11.37 -56.01 -13.57
N SER A 82 10.97 -56.02 -14.83
CA SER A 82 11.30 -55.03 -15.82
C SER A 82 10.78 -53.68 -15.36
N ALA A 83 11.68 -52.72 -15.10
CA ALA A 83 11.31 -51.33 -14.92
C ALA A 83 10.94 -50.72 -16.28
N GLN A 84 9.68 -50.87 -16.67
CA GLN A 84 9.11 -50.06 -17.74
C GLN A 84 8.97 -48.62 -17.24
N LYS A 85 9.62 -47.68 -17.94
CA LYS A 85 9.34 -46.25 -17.86
C LYS A 85 7.82 -46.04 -18.04
N ALA A 86 7.11 -45.72 -16.97
CA ALA A 86 5.71 -45.36 -17.01
C ALA A 86 5.57 -44.08 -17.85
N LYS A 87 4.93 -44.16 -19.00
CA LYS A 87 4.35 -43.00 -19.69
C LYS A 87 3.37 -42.33 -18.74
N PRO A 88 3.31 -40.99 -18.68
CA PRO A 88 2.29 -40.30 -17.86
C PRO A 88 0.91 -40.77 -18.33
N GLN A 89 0.20 -41.47 -17.47
CA GLN A 89 -1.19 -41.82 -17.72
C GLN A 89 -2.02 -40.54 -17.68
N VAL A 90 -2.57 -40.16 -18.82
CA VAL A 90 -3.70 -39.23 -18.91
C VAL A 90 -4.86 -39.91 -18.20
N ARG A 91 -5.09 -39.53 -16.95
CA ARG A 91 -6.32 -39.94 -16.24
C ARG A 91 -7.49 -39.30 -16.96
N THR A 92 -8.30 -40.11 -17.61
CA THR A 92 -9.61 -39.69 -18.08
C THR A 92 -10.43 -39.21 -16.90
N LEU A 93 -11.12 -38.08 -17.05
CA LEU A 93 -12.06 -37.56 -16.07
C LEU A 93 -12.98 -38.70 -15.60
N PRO A 94 -13.20 -38.89 -14.29
CA PRO A 94 -14.20 -39.84 -13.82
C PRO A 94 -15.56 -39.45 -14.41
N PRO A 95 -16.37 -40.40 -14.79
CA PRO A 95 -17.72 -40.11 -15.29
C PRO A 95 -18.46 -39.32 -14.23
N PRO A 96 -19.20 -38.27 -14.59
CA PRO A 96 -19.99 -37.49 -13.63
C PRO A 96 -20.88 -38.43 -12.88
N ARG A 97 -20.84 -38.39 -11.53
CA ARG A 97 -21.79 -39.15 -10.70
C ARG A 97 -23.20 -38.71 -11.09
N SER A 98 -24.04 -39.68 -11.45
CA SER A 98 -25.34 -39.55 -12.05
C SER A 98 -26.44 -38.90 -11.17
N ASN A 99 -26.07 -38.12 -10.13
CA ASN A 99 -26.98 -37.40 -9.26
C ASN A 99 -26.98 -35.87 -9.46
N LEU A 100 -26.18 -35.35 -10.39
CA LEU A 100 -26.53 -34.11 -11.03
C LEU A 100 -27.53 -34.51 -12.14
N SER A 101 -28.82 -34.52 -11.83
CA SER A 101 -29.84 -34.53 -12.85
C SER A 101 -29.54 -33.34 -13.77
N HIS A 102 -28.88 -33.65 -14.87
CA HIS A 102 -28.94 -32.83 -16.06
C HIS A 102 -30.37 -32.94 -16.56
N GLY A 103 -31.29 -32.33 -15.80
CA GLY A 103 -32.40 -31.72 -16.46
C GLY A 103 -31.70 -30.81 -17.47
N LYS A 104 -31.63 -31.24 -18.70
CA LYS A 104 -31.68 -30.35 -19.83
C LYS A 104 -32.95 -29.56 -19.60
N SER A 105 -32.88 -28.60 -18.66
CA SER A 105 -33.80 -27.52 -18.60
C SER A 105 -33.57 -26.83 -19.94
N ARG A 106 -34.47 -27.15 -20.87
CA ARG A 106 -34.66 -26.35 -22.08
C ARG A 106 -35.06 -24.90 -21.74
N ASP A 107 -34.90 -24.48 -20.48
CA ASP A 107 -35.01 -23.12 -19.99
C ASP A 107 -33.74 -22.28 -20.29
N ASN A 108 -33.00 -22.62 -21.35
CA ASN A 108 -32.04 -21.74 -21.98
C ASN A 108 -32.72 -20.64 -22.78
N THR A 109 -33.98 -20.34 -22.44
CA THR A 109 -34.80 -19.30 -23.06
C THR A 109 -34.54 -17.90 -22.50
N GLY A 110 -33.51 -17.74 -21.66
CA GLY A 110 -33.20 -16.43 -21.12
C GLY A 110 -34.32 -15.79 -20.28
N ASN A 111 -35.15 -16.63 -19.61
CA ASN A 111 -36.23 -16.17 -18.77
C ASN A 111 -35.88 -16.26 -17.29
N TRP A 112 -36.17 -15.19 -16.57
CA TRP A 112 -36.11 -15.15 -15.12
C TRP A 112 -37.44 -15.63 -14.51
N ARG A 113 -37.35 -16.50 -13.51
CA ARG A 113 -38.51 -16.97 -12.74
C ARG A 113 -38.67 -16.13 -11.49
N TYR A 114 -39.58 -15.20 -11.49
CA TYR A 114 -39.84 -14.31 -10.35
C TYR A 114 -41.06 -14.80 -9.55
N ALA A 115 -40.84 -15.20 -8.30
CA ALA A 115 -41.93 -15.48 -7.39
C ALA A 115 -42.44 -14.17 -6.78
N LEU A 116 -43.76 -13.88 -6.94
CA LEU A 116 -44.37 -12.67 -6.42
C LEU A 116 -44.27 -12.64 -4.88
N LYS A 117 -43.79 -11.53 -4.36
CA LYS A 117 -43.72 -11.24 -2.92
C LYS A 117 -45.05 -10.66 -2.42
N PRO A 118 -45.26 -10.57 -1.10
CA PRO A 118 -46.36 -9.77 -0.56
C PRO A 118 -46.35 -8.36 -1.16
N GLU A 119 -47.52 -7.85 -1.53
CA GLU A 119 -47.71 -6.51 -2.17
C GLU A 119 -47.30 -6.42 -3.65
N ASP A 120 -46.67 -7.45 -4.23
CA ASP A 120 -46.42 -7.49 -5.66
C ASP A 120 -47.70 -7.74 -6.46
N ASN A 121 -47.78 -7.04 -7.56
CA ASN A 121 -48.74 -7.32 -8.63
C ASN A 121 -48.02 -7.16 -9.98
N VAL A 122 -48.69 -7.51 -11.08
CA VAL A 122 -48.04 -7.50 -12.39
C VAL A 122 -47.56 -6.12 -12.80
N TRP A 123 -48.26 -5.05 -12.37
CA TRP A 123 -47.88 -3.65 -12.67
C TRP A 123 -46.61 -3.25 -11.88
N THR A 124 -46.60 -3.50 -10.57
CA THR A 124 -45.44 -3.14 -9.71
C THR A 124 -44.19 -3.92 -10.12
N VAL A 125 -44.36 -5.20 -10.51
CA VAL A 125 -43.25 -6.01 -11.05
C VAL A 125 -42.75 -5.44 -12.38
N ALA A 126 -43.66 -5.10 -13.31
CA ALA A 126 -43.28 -4.52 -14.58
C ALA A 126 -42.56 -3.17 -14.39
N GLU A 127 -43.10 -2.30 -13.53
CA GLU A 127 -42.48 -1.01 -13.20
C GLU A 127 -41.09 -1.16 -12.54
N SER A 128 -40.94 -2.13 -11.64
CA SER A 128 -39.70 -2.34 -10.91
C SER A 128 -38.58 -2.92 -11.79
N PHE A 129 -38.93 -3.84 -12.71
CA PHE A 129 -37.91 -4.65 -13.38
C PHE A 129 -37.80 -4.43 -14.88
N LEU A 130 -38.89 -4.08 -15.59
CA LEU A 130 -38.86 -3.99 -17.05
C LEU A 130 -38.26 -2.66 -17.53
N ASN A 131 -37.55 -2.71 -18.66
CA ASN A 131 -37.12 -1.51 -19.36
C ASN A 131 -38.33 -0.84 -20.05
N GLN A 132 -38.22 0.42 -20.45
CA GLN A 132 -39.30 1.23 -20.97
C GLN A 132 -39.94 0.74 -22.28
N ARG A 133 -39.36 -0.29 -22.94
CA ARG A 133 -39.90 -0.86 -24.17
C ARG A 133 -41.02 -1.88 -23.89
N TYR A 134 -41.12 -2.37 -22.66
CA TYR A 134 -42.04 -3.39 -22.24
C TYR A 134 -42.89 -2.92 -21.05
N SER A 135 -44.15 -3.32 -21.06
CA SER A 135 -45.14 -2.95 -20.07
C SER A 135 -45.68 -4.18 -19.33
N TRP A 136 -46.50 -3.94 -18.32
CA TRP A 136 -47.21 -5.02 -17.65
C TRP A 136 -48.10 -5.82 -18.60
N VAL A 137 -48.65 -5.20 -19.68
CA VAL A 137 -49.46 -5.85 -20.70
C VAL A 137 -48.66 -6.91 -21.46
N ASP A 138 -47.41 -6.61 -21.78
CA ASP A 138 -46.50 -7.55 -22.43
C ASP A 138 -46.18 -8.73 -21.51
N LEU A 139 -46.01 -8.46 -20.20
CA LEU A 139 -45.76 -9.47 -19.19
C LEU A 139 -46.99 -10.41 -19.01
N VAL A 140 -48.21 -9.86 -18.99
CA VAL A 140 -49.48 -10.61 -18.97
C VAL A 140 -49.61 -11.51 -20.20
N ARG A 141 -49.34 -10.96 -21.40
CA ARG A 141 -49.40 -11.72 -22.67
C ARG A 141 -48.36 -12.85 -22.70
N PHE A 142 -47.13 -12.56 -22.28
CA PHE A 142 -46.04 -13.53 -22.27
C PHE A 142 -46.32 -14.70 -21.32
N ASN A 143 -46.90 -14.43 -20.15
CA ASN A 143 -47.25 -15.43 -19.15
C ASN A 143 -48.66 -16.03 -19.34
N GLN A 144 -49.39 -15.66 -20.41
CA GLN A 144 -50.75 -16.14 -20.70
C GLN A 144 -51.72 -15.95 -19.52
N ILE A 145 -51.60 -14.85 -18.79
CA ILE A 145 -52.42 -14.54 -17.63
C ILE A 145 -53.80 -14.08 -18.11
N LYS A 146 -54.87 -14.78 -17.70
CA LYS A 146 -56.25 -14.46 -18.10
C LYS A 146 -56.79 -13.24 -17.37
N ASP A 147 -56.51 -13.14 -16.07
CA ASP A 147 -56.90 -12.00 -15.23
C ASP A 147 -55.71 -11.55 -14.38
N PRO A 148 -55.12 -10.38 -14.70
CA PRO A 148 -53.96 -9.86 -13.96
C PRO A 148 -54.28 -9.52 -12.50
N ASN A 149 -55.57 -9.30 -12.13
CA ASN A 149 -55.94 -9.00 -10.74
C ASN A 149 -55.97 -10.26 -9.86
N GLN A 150 -55.99 -11.44 -10.45
CA GLN A 150 -56.01 -12.71 -9.73
C GLN A 150 -54.61 -13.31 -9.50
N VAL A 151 -53.54 -12.62 -9.90
CA VAL A 151 -52.17 -13.07 -9.67
C VAL A 151 -51.83 -12.82 -8.21
N LYS A 152 -51.58 -13.91 -7.44
CA LYS A 152 -51.37 -13.86 -5.99
C LYS A 152 -49.89 -14.02 -5.62
N THR A 153 -49.56 -13.58 -4.42
CA THR A 153 -48.27 -13.87 -3.77
C THR A 153 -47.92 -15.35 -3.88
N GLY A 154 -46.67 -15.64 -4.24
CA GLY A 154 -46.19 -17.01 -4.48
C GLY A 154 -46.38 -17.53 -5.92
N ASN A 155 -47.24 -16.89 -6.74
CA ASN A 155 -47.25 -17.20 -8.16
C ASN A 155 -45.92 -16.83 -8.80
N THR A 156 -45.51 -17.60 -9.81
CA THR A 156 -44.23 -17.34 -10.53
C THR A 156 -44.52 -16.67 -11.87
N LEU A 157 -43.91 -15.54 -12.11
CA LEU A 157 -43.87 -14.88 -13.41
C LEU A 157 -42.59 -15.26 -14.15
N LEU A 158 -42.71 -15.57 -15.42
CA LEU A 158 -41.59 -15.70 -16.35
C LEU A 158 -41.32 -14.33 -16.96
N ILE A 159 -40.12 -13.80 -16.77
CA ILE A 159 -39.72 -12.50 -17.30
C ILE A 159 -38.51 -12.72 -18.21
N PRO A 160 -38.59 -12.42 -19.51
CA PRO A 160 -37.42 -12.47 -20.38
C PRO A 160 -36.31 -11.55 -19.86
N ILE A 161 -35.10 -12.09 -19.70
CA ILE A 161 -33.96 -11.29 -19.18
C ILE A 161 -33.68 -10.08 -20.07
N SER A 162 -33.89 -10.20 -21.37
CA SER A 162 -33.76 -9.09 -22.33
C SER A 162 -34.77 -7.94 -22.12
N TRP A 163 -35.81 -8.16 -21.34
CA TRP A 163 -36.80 -7.13 -20.99
C TRP A 163 -36.45 -6.36 -19.75
N LEU A 164 -35.48 -6.82 -18.98
CA LEU A 164 -35.11 -6.20 -17.72
C LEU A 164 -34.38 -4.85 -17.95
N LYS A 165 -34.49 -3.96 -16.97
CA LYS A 165 -33.68 -2.74 -16.89
C LYS A 165 -32.22 -3.13 -16.68
N VAL A 166 -31.33 -2.64 -17.52
CA VAL A 166 -29.89 -2.79 -17.37
C VAL A 166 -29.32 -1.52 -16.81
N GLN A 167 -28.56 -1.63 -15.73
CA GLN A 167 -27.90 -0.51 -15.05
C GLN A 167 -26.40 -0.79 -14.93
N PRO A 168 -25.54 0.23 -15.05
CA PRO A 168 -24.13 0.07 -14.72
C PRO A 168 -23.96 -0.42 -13.28
N ALA A 169 -23.04 -1.34 -13.09
CA ALA A 169 -22.67 -1.89 -11.78
C ALA A 169 -21.16 -1.90 -11.64
N PRO A 170 -20.52 -0.70 -11.40
CA PRO A 170 -19.08 -0.60 -11.32
C PRO A 170 -18.52 -1.52 -10.22
N ALA A 171 -17.35 -2.08 -10.49
CA ALA A 171 -16.59 -2.81 -9.49
C ALA A 171 -15.79 -1.84 -8.63
N LYS A 172 -15.27 -2.31 -7.50
CA LYS A 172 -14.56 -1.48 -6.52
C LYS A 172 -13.22 -2.11 -6.15
N ALA A 173 -12.14 -1.34 -6.17
CA ALA A 173 -10.85 -1.75 -5.64
C ALA A 173 -10.89 -1.73 -4.11
N LEU A 174 -10.97 -2.90 -3.46
CA LEU A 174 -11.02 -3.02 -2.00
C LEU A 174 -9.64 -2.82 -1.35
N SER A 175 -8.60 -3.31 -2.01
CA SER A 175 -7.24 -3.30 -1.54
C SER A 175 -6.30 -3.12 -2.72
N VAL A 176 -5.23 -2.36 -2.50
CA VAL A 176 -4.13 -2.18 -3.44
C VAL A 176 -2.85 -2.38 -2.66
N SER A 177 -2.04 -3.36 -3.04
CA SER A 177 -0.72 -3.65 -2.46
C SER A 177 0.32 -3.52 -3.57
N GLY A 178 1.42 -2.81 -3.31
CA GLY A 178 2.46 -2.57 -4.31
C GLY A 178 2.01 -1.63 -5.43
N GLU A 179 2.67 -1.73 -6.59
CA GLU A 179 2.46 -0.83 -7.72
C GLU A 179 1.40 -1.35 -8.68
N ALA A 180 0.35 -0.57 -8.84
CA ALA A 180 -0.74 -0.86 -9.75
C ALA A 180 -1.29 0.41 -10.41
N LEU A 181 -1.72 0.28 -11.65
CA LEU A 181 -2.07 1.37 -12.54
C LEU A 181 -3.43 1.15 -13.18
N LEU A 182 -4.17 2.21 -13.39
CA LEU A 182 -5.47 2.22 -14.04
C LEU A 182 -5.46 3.14 -15.25
N LYS A 183 -5.90 2.63 -16.40
CA LYS A 183 -6.20 3.43 -17.57
C LYS A 183 -7.71 3.45 -17.77
N ARG A 184 -8.32 4.62 -17.71
CA ARG A 184 -9.74 4.82 -18.03
C ARG A 184 -10.01 4.59 -19.51
N SER A 185 -11.23 4.19 -19.86
CA SER A 185 -11.62 3.90 -21.25
C SER A 185 -11.36 5.05 -22.22
N GLN A 186 -11.43 6.30 -21.77
CA GLN A 186 -11.21 7.51 -22.56
C GLN A 186 -9.80 8.10 -22.44
N GLN A 187 -8.94 7.52 -21.62
CA GLN A 187 -7.57 7.99 -21.40
C GLN A 187 -6.56 7.18 -22.20
N ARG A 188 -5.43 7.83 -22.53
CA ARG A 188 -4.29 7.18 -23.21
C ARG A 188 -3.21 6.75 -22.22
N THR A 189 -3.15 7.37 -21.04
CA THR A 189 -2.15 7.14 -20.00
C THR A 189 -2.68 6.24 -18.91
N PHE A 190 -1.78 5.63 -18.18
CA PHE A 190 -2.04 4.90 -16.96
C PHE A 190 -1.71 5.79 -15.77
N ASP A 191 -2.61 5.83 -14.79
CA ASP A 191 -2.44 6.56 -13.55
C ASP A 191 -2.42 5.58 -12.36
N PRO A 192 -1.72 5.87 -11.25
CA PRO A 192 -1.75 5.05 -10.05
C PRO A 192 -3.18 4.86 -9.54
N ILE A 193 -3.51 3.63 -9.12
CA ILE A 193 -4.82 3.34 -8.53
C ILE A 193 -4.71 3.29 -7.00
N VAL A 194 -5.77 3.75 -6.33
CA VAL A 194 -5.88 3.74 -4.87
C VAL A 194 -7.09 2.92 -4.40
N LYS A 195 -7.06 2.52 -3.14
CA LYS A 195 -8.19 1.86 -2.47
C LYS A 195 -9.50 2.65 -2.64
N ASN A 196 -10.61 1.94 -2.79
CA ASN A 196 -11.97 2.46 -3.03
C ASN A 196 -12.21 3.08 -4.42
N THR A 197 -11.25 3.02 -5.33
CA THR A 197 -11.47 3.44 -6.72
C THR A 197 -12.55 2.58 -7.38
N LEU A 198 -13.53 3.23 -8.02
CA LEU A 198 -14.53 2.55 -8.84
C LEU A 198 -13.95 2.22 -10.21
N LEU A 199 -14.23 1.01 -10.68
CA LEU A 199 -13.79 0.44 -11.95
C LEU A 199 -14.99 0.29 -12.87
N ASN A 200 -14.90 0.85 -14.07
CA ASN A 200 -16.00 0.93 -15.01
C ASN A 200 -15.71 0.08 -16.27
N VAL A 201 -16.73 -0.10 -17.08
CA VAL A 201 -16.60 -0.73 -18.40
C VAL A 201 -15.62 0.04 -19.27
N GLY A 202 -14.69 -0.67 -19.92
CA GLY A 202 -13.64 -0.14 -20.76
C GLY A 202 -12.37 0.26 -20.01
N ASP A 203 -12.37 0.27 -18.70
CA ASP A 203 -11.16 0.50 -17.91
C ASP A 203 -10.17 -0.66 -18.08
N THR A 204 -8.88 -0.34 -18.10
CA THR A 204 -7.77 -1.31 -18.12
C THR A 204 -6.97 -1.18 -16.83
N LEU A 205 -6.89 -2.26 -16.09
CA LEU A 205 -6.09 -2.39 -14.88
C LEU A 205 -4.77 -3.09 -15.21
N ARG A 206 -3.66 -2.55 -14.72
CA ARG A 206 -2.34 -3.15 -14.83
C ARG A 206 -1.66 -3.19 -13.47
N THR A 207 -1.22 -4.36 -13.05
CA THR A 207 -0.35 -4.53 -11.89
C THR A 207 1.09 -4.75 -12.38
N LEU A 208 2.06 -4.18 -11.66
CA LEU A 208 3.49 -4.42 -11.87
C LEU A 208 3.98 -5.40 -10.78
N ASN A 209 4.63 -4.90 -9.76
CA ASN A 209 5.04 -5.68 -8.58
C ASN A 209 4.00 -5.61 -7.43
N GLY A 210 2.73 -5.52 -7.79
CA GLY A 210 1.64 -5.36 -6.83
C GLY A 210 0.43 -6.23 -7.12
N SER A 211 -0.57 -6.17 -6.25
CA SER A 211 -1.84 -6.86 -6.42
C SER A 211 -3.03 -5.96 -6.05
N ILE A 212 -4.18 -6.25 -6.63
CA ILE A 212 -5.44 -5.55 -6.32
C ILE A 212 -6.52 -6.57 -6.01
N LEU A 213 -7.27 -6.32 -4.95
CA LEU A 213 -8.52 -7.04 -4.67
C LEU A 213 -9.70 -6.20 -5.18
N VAL A 214 -10.45 -6.74 -6.12
CA VAL A 214 -11.62 -6.12 -6.74
C VAL A 214 -12.88 -6.79 -6.26
N GLN A 215 -13.89 -6.03 -5.87
CA GLN A 215 -15.23 -6.52 -5.52
C GLN A 215 -16.24 -6.11 -6.59
N PHE A 216 -17.09 -7.05 -6.99
CA PHE A 216 -18.20 -6.82 -7.90
C PHE A 216 -19.52 -6.60 -7.17
N ALA A 217 -20.54 -6.14 -7.90
CA ALA A 217 -21.84 -5.78 -7.33
C ALA A 217 -22.59 -6.95 -6.67
N ASP A 218 -22.33 -8.19 -7.09
CA ASP A 218 -22.88 -9.41 -6.51
C ASP A 218 -22.13 -9.91 -5.26
N GLY A 219 -21.07 -9.19 -4.84
CA GLY A 219 -20.20 -9.57 -3.75
C GLY A 219 -19.07 -10.53 -4.15
N SER A 220 -18.99 -10.95 -5.41
CA SER A 220 -17.85 -11.71 -5.92
C SER A 220 -16.57 -10.90 -5.80
N VAL A 221 -15.45 -11.57 -5.55
CA VAL A 221 -14.13 -10.93 -5.42
C VAL A 221 -13.14 -11.53 -6.41
N LEU A 222 -12.30 -10.67 -6.95
CA LEU A 222 -11.22 -11.02 -7.85
C LEU A 222 -9.91 -10.41 -7.33
N ARG A 223 -8.90 -11.22 -7.12
CA ARG A 223 -7.53 -10.76 -6.91
C ARG A 223 -6.81 -10.75 -8.24
N VAL A 224 -6.33 -9.58 -8.63
CA VAL A 224 -5.44 -9.39 -9.76
C VAL A 224 -4.02 -9.45 -9.21
N GLU A 225 -3.27 -10.48 -9.62
CA GLU A 225 -1.91 -10.71 -9.14
C GLU A 225 -0.89 -9.83 -9.89
N GLU A 226 0.37 -9.90 -9.52
CA GLU A 226 1.44 -9.12 -10.15
C GLU A 226 1.57 -9.37 -11.67
N ASN A 227 2.16 -8.43 -12.40
CA ASN A 227 2.42 -8.51 -13.84
C ASN A 227 1.19 -8.83 -14.70
N THR A 228 0.02 -8.34 -14.28
CA THR A 228 -1.27 -8.66 -14.88
C THR A 228 -1.88 -7.46 -15.62
N THR A 229 -2.49 -7.72 -16.78
CA THR A 229 -3.30 -6.73 -17.53
C THR A 229 -4.71 -7.28 -17.69
N LEU A 230 -5.68 -6.56 -17.13
CA LEU A 230 -7.10 -6.93 -17.07
C LEU A 230 -7.97 -5.78 -17.60
N ILE A 231 -8.97 -6.10 -18.44
CA ILE A 231 -9.93 -5.14 -19.00
C ILE A 231 -11.33 -5.50 -18.52
N PHE A 232 -12.12 -4.49 -18.14
CA PHE A 232 -13.51 -4.64 -17.71
C PHE A 232 -14.44 -4.45 -18.92
N ASN A 233 -14.93 -5.56 -19.50
CA ASN A 233 -15.75 -5.53 -20.70
C ASN A 233 -17.23 -5.32 -20.41
N ARG A 234 -17.76 -5.93 -19.36
CA ARG A 234 -19.15 -5.82 -18.92
C ARG A 234 -19.23 -5.74 -17.41
N LEU A 235 -19.92 -4.73 -16.91
CA LEU A 235 -20.18 -4.52 -15.49
C LEU A 235 -21.60 -3.96 -15.38
N SER A 236 -22.61 -4.83 -15.32
CA SER A 236 -24.01 -4.43 -15.26
C SER A 236 -24.80 -5.29 -14.29
N GLN A 237 -25.92 -4.72 -13.86
CA GLN A 237 -26.95 -5.42 -13.07
C GLN A 237 -28.33 -5.24 -13.71
N PHE A 238 -29.20 -6.21 -13.51
CA PHE A 238 -30.55 -6.23 -14.06
C PHE A 238 -31.55 -5.70 -13.03
N GLY A 239 -31.72 -4.38 -12.97
CA GLY A 239 -32.63 -3.71 -12.04
C GLY A 239 -32.36 -4.11 -10.58
N LYS A 240 -33.44 -4.39 -9.85
CA LYS A 240 -33.38 -4.87 -8.44
C LYS A 240 -33.43 -6.41 -8.34
N SER A 241 -33.21 -7.14 -9.43
CA SER A 241 -33.33 -8.60 -9.46
C SER A 241 -32.22 -9.34 -8.69
N GLY A 242 -31.10 -8.65 -8.41
CA GLY A 242 -29.89 -9.27 -7.86
C GLY A 242 -29.04 -9.99 -8.91
N MET A 243 -29.47 -10.00 -10.18
CA MET A 243 -28.69 -10.57 -11.28
C MET A 243 -27.64 -9.58 -11.78
N THR A 244 -26.45 -10.09 -12.07
CA THR A 244 -25.31 -9.32 -12.61
C THR A 244 -24.80 -9.94 -13.90
N ASP A 245 -24.23 -9.12 -14.79
CA ASP A 245 -23.44 -9.56 -15.93
C ASP A 245 -22.04 -8.96 -15.82
N THR A 246 -21.11 -9.80 -15.38
CA THR A 246 -19.70 -9.47 -15.23
C THR A 246 -18.89 -10.16 -16.32
N GLY A 247 -18.23 -9.38 -17.16
CA GLY A 247 -17.37 -9.87 -18.23
C GLY A 247 -16.02 -9.17 -18.18
N LEU A 248 -14.96 -9.96 -18.04
CA LEU A 248 -13.58 -9.52 -17.93
C LEU A 248 -12.75 -10.05 -19.09
N ARG A 249 -11.66 -9.38 -19.41
CA ARG A 249 -10.68 -9.85 -20.37
C ARG A 249 -9.29 -9.80 -19.73
N LEU A 250 -8.72 -10.97 -19.49
CA LEU A 250 -7.36 -11.15 -19.02
C LEU A 250 -6.43 -11.27 -20.24
N GLU A 251 -5.67 -10.22 -20.53
CA GLU A 251 -4.74 -10.25 -21.66
C GLU A 251 -3.46 -10.99 -21.30
N LYS A 252 -2.92 -10.73 -20.12
CA LYS A 252 -1.71 -11.37 -19.60
C LYS A 252 -1.72 -11.33 -18.07
N GLY A 253 -1.06 -12.30 -17.45
CA GLY A 253 -0.87 -12.37 -16.00
C GLY A 253 -1.77 -13.41 -15.37
N ARG A 254 -2.13 -13.21 -14.10
CA ARG A 254 -2.87 -14.17 -13.28
C ARG A 254 -3.94 -13.48 -12.46
N VAL A 255 -5.08 -14.13 -12.36
CA VAL A 255 -6.18 -13.73 -11.47
C VAL A 255 -6.64 -14.92 -10.63
N SER A 256 -7.05 -14.64 -9.40
CA SER A 256 -7.68 -15.59 -8.49
C SER A 256 -9.05 -15.05 -8.08
N THR A 257 -10.11 -15.81 -8.25
CA THR A 257 -11.47 -15.29 -8.04
C THR A 257 -12.31 -16.25 -7.23
N ARG A 258 -13.15 -15.66 -6.37
CA ARG A 258 -14.24 -16.35 -5.69
C ARG A 258 -15.55 -15.71 -6.12
N VAL A 259 -16.30 -16.44 -6.92
CA VAL A 259 -17.60 -16.02 -7.46
C VAL A 259 -18.69 -16.49 -6.53
N GLN A 260 -19.57 -15.57 -6.12
CA GLN A 260 -20.70 -15.91 -5.25
C GLN A 260 -21.67 -16.89 -5.94
N PRO A 261 -22.21 -17.86 -5.19
CA PRO A 261 -23.26 -18.73 -5.72
C PRO A 261 -24.46 -17.89 -6.18
N VAL A 262 -24.81 -18.04 -7.44
CA VAL A 262 -25.88 -17.26 -8.05
C VAL A 262 -27.23 -17.81 -7.58
N LYS A 263 -28.01 -16.95 -6.94
CA LYS A 263 -29.38 -17.27 -6.50
C LYS A 263 -30.37 -17.30 -7.67
N GLU A 264 -30.10 -16.52 -8.71
CA GLU A 264 -31.00 -16.30 -9.85
C GLU A 264 -30.36 -16.76 -11.18
N ASN A 265 -31.12 -17.36 -12.05
CA ASN A 265 -30.63 -18.01 -13.27
C ASN A 265 -30.08 -17.08 -14.35
N GLY A 266 -30.17 -15.76 -14.19
CA GLY A 266 -29.74 -14.76 -15.19
C GLY A 266 -28.39 -14.14 -14.97
N SER A 267 -27.70 -14.43 -13.86
CA SER A 267 -26.36 -13.87 -13.63
C SER A 267 -25.30 -14.59 -14.47
N ARG A 268 -24.32 -13.82 -14.91
CA ARG A 268 -23.19 -14.28 -15.72
C ARG A 268 -21.89 -13.74 -15.16
N TYR A 269 -20.92 -14.61 -14.98
CA TYR A 269 -19.54 -14.23 -14.66
C TYR A 269 -18.60 -14.95 -15.63
N GLU A 270 -17.83 -14.18 -16.37
CA GLU A 270 -17.01 -14.69 -17.46
C GLU A 270 -15.68 -13.95 -17.52
N ILE A 271 -14.59 -14.72 -17.66
CA ILE A 271 -13.26 -14.17 -17.95
C ILE A 271 -12.81 -14.74 -19.30
N THR A 272 -12.56 -13.85 -20.24
CA THR A 272 -12.02 -14.17 -21.57
C THR A 272 -10.53 -13.94 -21.58
N THR A 273 -9.77 -14.86 -22.16
CA THR A 273 -8.37 -14.73 -22.47
C THR A 273 -8.15 -14.81 -23.99
N PRO A 274 -6.95 -14.58 -24.52
CA PRO A 274 -6.69 -14.78 -25.96
C PRO A 274 -6.98 -16.20 -26.47
N SER A 275 -6.83 -17.24 -25.62
CA SER A 275 -6.98 -18.65 -26.03
C SER A 275 -8.19 -19.38 -25.47
N ALA A 276 -8.91 -18.78 -24.49
CA ALA A 276 -10.05 -19.46 -23.84
C ALA A 276 -11.05 -18.49 -23.23
N VAL A 277 -12.22 -19.05 -22.88
CA VAL A 277 -13.25 -18.39 -22.08
C VAL A 277 -13.55 -19.27 -20.87
N ALA A 278 -13.49 -18.70 -19.67
CA ALA A 278 -13.89 -19.34 -18.43
C ALA A 278 -15.22 -18.73 -17.96
N ALA A 279 -16.31 -19.49 -18.02
CA ALA A 279 -17.63 -19.09 -17.52
C ALA A 279 -17.96 -19.90 -16.26
N VAL A 280 -18.46 -19.21 -15.23
CA VAL A 280 -18.61 -19.80 -13.90
C VAL A 280 -19.91 -19.40 -13.22
N ARG A 281 -20.27 -20.23 -12.21
CA ARG A 281 -21.42 -19.98 -11.35
C ARG A 281 -21.15 -20.55 -9.94
N GLY A 282 -20.74 -19.67 -9.00
CA GLY A 282 -20.44 -20.10 -7.64
C GLY A 282 -19.18 -20.97 -7.56
N THR A 283 -18.05 -20.43 -7.91
CA THR A 283 -16.80 -21.16 -8.12
C THR A 283 -15.62 -20.38 -7.53
N GLU A 284 -14.66 -21.10 -6.93
CA GLU A 284 -13.32 -20.53 -6.63
C GLU A 284 -12.31 -21.13 -7.62
N PHE A 285 -11.66 -20.28 -8.40
CA PHE A 285 -10.73 -20.72 -9.42
C PHE A 285 -9.64 -19.66 -9.69
N ARG A 286 -8.56 -20.11 -10.30
CA ARG A 286 -7.48 -19.26 -10.80
C ARG A 286 -7.40 -19.35 -12.32
N LEU A 287 -7.08 -18.25 -12.97
CA LEU A 287 -6.88 -18.18 -14.41
C LEU A 287 -5.61 -17.40 -14.70
N ALA A 288 -4.73 -17.99 -15.48
CA ALA A 288 -3.51 -17.37 -15.96
C ALA A 288 -3.49 -17.30 -17.48
N SER A 289 -2.82 -16.28 -18.03
CA SER A 289 -2.55 -16.12 -19.45
C SER A 289 -1.17 -15.52 -19.68
N ASP A 290 -0.43 -16.06 -20.62
CA ASP A 290 0.84 -15.47 -21.09
C ASP A 290 0.66 -14.64 -22.38
N GLY A 291 -0.57 -14.54 -22.89
CA GLY A 291 -0.94 -13.89 -24.14
C GLY A 291 -1.11 -14.87 -25.30
N ASN A 292 -0.51 -16.06 -25.25
CA ASN A 292 -0.64 -17.12 -26.25
C ASN A 292 -1.39 -18.33 -25.70
N GLY A 293 -1.11 -18.69 -24.45
CA GLY A 293 -1.73 -19.77 -23.73
C GLY A 293 -2.52 -19.30 -22.52
N SER A 294 -3.35 -20.18 -21.99
CA SER A 294 -4.09 -19.93 -20.76
C SER A 294 -4.17 -21.20 -19.93
N GLN A 295 -4.19 -21.03 -18.61
CA GLN A 295 -4.33 -22.11 -17.64
C GLN A 295 -5.45 -21.76 -16.66
N ALA A 296 -6.41 -22.66 -16.51
CA ALA A 296 -7.47 -22.58 -15.50
C ALA A 296 -7.26 -23.67 -14.45
N GLU A 297 -7.42 -23.32 -13.18
CA GLU A 297 -7.29 -24.21 -12.02
C GLU A 297 -8.53 -24.03 -11.14
N VAL A 298 -9.30 -25.08 -10.92
CA VAL A 298 -10.55 -25.02 -10.15
C VAL A 298 -10.33 -25.61 -8.77
N THR A 299 -10.51 -24.79 -7.73
CA THR A 299 -10.36 -25.22 -6.34
C THR A 299 -11.70 -25.55 -5.69
N GLU A 300 -12.79 -24.88 -6.10
CA GLU A 300 -14.13 -25.14 -5.63
C GLU A 300 -15.15 -24.92 -6.75
N GLY A 301 -16.19 -25.76 -6.84
CA GLY A 301 -17.26 -25.65 -7.83
C GLY A 301 -16.89 -26.19 -9.20
N VAL A 302 -17.34 -25.52 -10.25
CA VAL A 302 -17.20 -25.97 -11.64
C VAL A 302 -17.00 -24.78 -12.57
N VAL A 303 -16.02 -24.88 -13.48
CA VAL A 303 -15.76 -23.93 -14.56
C VAL A 303 -16.13 -24.53 -15.90
N LEU A 304 -16.90 -23.81 -16.69
CA LEU A 304 -17.10 -24.11 -18.11
C LEU A 304 -15.96 -23.45 -18.88
N PHE A 305 -15.05 -24.26 -19.39
CA PHE A 305 -13.83 -23.79 -20.08
C PHE A 305 -13.96 -24.05 -21.57
N THR A 306 -14.06 -22.97 -22.35
CA THR A 306 -14.25 -23.02 -23.80
C THR A 306 -12.98 -22.55 -24.51
N THR A 307 -12.50 -23.32 -25.47
CA THR A 307 -11.34 -22.97 -26.30
C THR A 307 -11.62 -23.37 -27.76
N GLY A 308 -11.61 -22.39 -28.66
CA GLY A 308 -12.09 -22.58 -30.03
C GLY A 308 -13.51 -23.10 -30.03
N ASN A 309 -13.74 -24.25 -30.69
CA ASN A 309 -15.07 -24.90 -30.75
C ASN A 309 -15.26 -25.99 -29.69
N LYS A 310 -14.33 -26.15 -28.75
CA LYS A 310 -14.37 -27.18 -27.73
C LYS A 310 -14.73 -26.60 -26.39
N GLU A 311 -15.77 -27.14 -25.78
CA GLU A 311 -16.22 -26.79 -24.44
C GLU A 311 -16.04 -27.97 -23.51
N ILE A 312 -15.44 -27.72 -22.35
CA ILE A 312 -15.26 -28.72 -21.30
C ILE A 312 -15.76 -28.21 -19.96
N THR A 313 -16.31 -29.10 -19.18
CA THR A 313 -16.68 -28.85 -17.79
C THR A 313 -15.54 -29.27 -16.89
N LEU A 314 -14.94 -28.30 -16.19
CA LEU A 314 -13.78 -28.50 -15.34
C LEU A 314 -14.21 -28.46 -13.86
N PRO A 315 -14.24 -29.60 -13.16
CA PRO A 315 -14.64 -29.65 -11.76
C PRO A 315 -13.49 -29.27 -10.81
N ALA A 316 -13.84 -29.03 -9.55
CA ALA A 316 -12.86 -28.80 -8.48
C ALA A 316 -11.79 -29.90 -8.43
N GLY A 317 -10.54 -29.53 -8.18
CA GLY A 317 -9.37 -30.42 -8.16
C GLY A 317 -8.76 -30.68 -9.52
N TYR A 318 -9.24 -30.01 -10.59
CA TYR A 318 -8.68 -30.14 -11.93
C TYR A 318 -8.26 -28.81 -12.51
N GLY A 319 -7.24 -28.88 -13.38
CA GLY A 319 -6.75 -27.77 -14.19
C GLY A 319 -6.79 -28.12 -15.68
N ALA A 320 -6.93 -27.11 -16.52
CA ALA A 320 -6.84 -27.23 -17.97
C ALA A 320 -5.98 -26.13 -18.57
N SER A 321 -5.26 -26.43 -19.65
CA SER A 321 -4.54 -25.44 -20.43
C SER A 321 -5.01 -25.40 -21.87
N SER A 322 -4.87 -24.22 -22.47
CA SER A 322 -5.19 -23.97 -23.88
C SER A 322 -4.11 -23.11 -24.52
N ASP A 323 -4.05 -23.17 -25.84
CA ASP A 323 -3.17 -22.34 -26.66
C ASP A 323 -3.97 -21.76 -27.83
N VAL A 324 -3.66 -20.54 -28.27
CA VAL A 324 -4.38 -19.82 -29.33
C VAL A 324 -4.42 -20.61 -30.65
N LYS A 325 -3.33 -21.31 -31.00
CA LYS A 325 -3.20 -21.99 -32.27
C LYS A 325 -3.77 -23.41 -32.24
N SER A 326 -3.53 -24.12 -31.15
CA SER A 326 -3.80 -25.56 -31.02
C SER A 326 -4.99 -25.90 -30.11
N GLY A 327 -5.61 -24.90 -29.50
CA GLY A 327 -6.80 -25.07 -28.64
C GLY A 327 -6.48 -25.77 -27.32
N LEU A 328 -7.34 -26.66 -26.87
CA LEU A 328 -7.17 -27.41 -25.62
C LEU A 328 -5.95 -28.31 -25.66
N GLN A 329 -5.02 -28.11 -24.72
CA GLN A 329 -3.76 -28.85 -24.65
C GLN A 329 -3.82 -29.98 -23.62
N THR A 330 -4.13 -29.66 -22.37
CA THR A 330 -4.00 -30.59 -21.25
C THR A 330 -5.14 -30.43 -20.27
N ILE A 331 -5.54 -31.55 -19.66
CA ILE A 331 -6.39 -31.59 -18.47
C ILE A 331 -5.63 -32.41 -17.43
N VAL A 332 -5.43 -31.86 -16.24
CA VAL A 332 -4.66 -32.49 -15.17
C VAL A 332 -5.41 -32.46 -13.85
N SER A 333 -5.11 -33.41 -12.97
CA SER A 333 -5.44 -33.33 -11.56
C SER A 333 -4.49 -32.34 -10.88
N LEU A 334 -5.02 -31.40 -10.12
CA LEU A 334 -4.19 -30.43 -9.39
C LEU A 334 -3.40 -31.13 -8.26
N PRO A 335 -2.20 -30.65 -7.94
CA PRO A 335 -1.46 -31.13 -6.78
C PRO A 335 -2.26 -31.00 -5.49
N ALA A 336 -2.05 -31.91 -4.56
CA ALA A 336 -2.64 -31.83 -3.24
C ALA A 336 -2.04 -30.69 -2.42
N ALA A 337 -2.82 -30.19 -1.45
CA ALA A 337 -2.35 -29.19 -0.51
C ALA A 337 -1.16 -29.72 0.31
N PRO A 338 -0.12 -28.91 0.56
CA PRO A 338 0.96 -29.26 1.48
C PRO A 338 0.43 -29.56 2.87
N GLN A 339 1.04 -30.51 3.58
CA GLN A 339 0.68 -30.81 4.96
C GLN A 339 1.57 -30.04 5.94
N PRO A 340 1.06 -29.53 7.07
CA PRO A 340 1.87 -28.79 8.03
C PRO A 340 2.96 -29.66 8.65
N ALA A 341 4.13 -29.08 8.91
CA ALA A 341 5.19 -29.69 9.71
C ALA A 341 5.46 -28.84 10.97
N ASN A 342 5.77 -27.55 10.80
CA ASN A 342 5.92 -26.60 11.89
C ASN A 342 5.26 -25.28 11.51
N LEU A 343 4.06 -25.05 12.01
CA LEU A 343 3.25 -23.86 11.75
C LEU A 343 2.72 -23.31 13.10
N PRO A 344 3.51 -22.47 13.81
CA PRO A 344 3.09 -21.88 15.07
C PRO A 344 1.90 -20.93 14.85
N THR A 345 0.98 -20.88 15.81
CA THR A 345 -0.18 -19.98 15.78
C THR A 345 0.09 -18.62 16.43
N LEU A 346 1.18 -18.51 17.19
CA LEU A 346 1.64 -17.28 17.84
C LEU A 346 3.16 -17.21 17.78
N THR A 347 3.70 -16.05 17.45
CA THR A 347 5.11 -15.73 17.61
C THR A 347 5.31 -14.43 18.38
N ASN A 348 6.27 -14.43 19.30
CA ASN A 348 6.71 -13.24 20.04
C ASN A 348 8.09 -12.75 19.57
N THR A 349 8.68 -13.41 18.59
CA THR A 349 10.00 -13.10 18.04
C THR A 349 9.98 -13.20 16.53
N LEU A 350 10.80 -12.42 15.87
CA LEU A 350 11.11 -12.48 14.46
C LEU A 350 12.62 -12.72 14.29
N PRO A 351 13.07 -13.41 13.25
CA PRO A 351 12.27 -14.03 12.18
C PRO A 351 11.46 -15.25 12.62
N ILE A 352 10.36 -15.53 11.91
CA ILE A 352 9.58 -16.76 12.07
C ILE A 352 9.77 -17.66 10.85
N THR A 353 10.03 -18.95 11.07
CA THR A 353 10.11 -19.94 9.99
C THR A 353 8.89 -20.85 10.03
N LEU A 354 8.18 -20.92 8.91
CA LEU A 354 7.03 -21.81 8.69
C LEU A 354 7.47 -22.95 7.77
N THR A 355 7.22 -24.19 8.18
CA THR A 355 7.62 -25.38 7.40
C THR A 355 6.45 -26.32 7.18
N TRP A 356 6.46 -27.01 6.04
CA TRP A 356 5.49 -28.06 5.70
C TRP A 356 6.17 -29.30 5.16
N GLN A 357 5.42 -30.39 5.05
CA GLN A 357 5.96 -31.63 4.53
C GLN A 357 6.14 -31.54 2.99
N PRO A 358 7.27 -32.00 2.45
CA PRO A 358 7.46 -32.08 1.01
C PRO A 358 6.35 -32.90 0.34
N VAL A 359 5.77 -32.39 -0.72
CA VAL A 359 4.79 -33.10 -1.53
C VAL A 359 5.55 -33.92 -2.59
N LYS A 360 5.16 -35.18 -2.72
CA LYS A 360 5.83 -36.10 -3.66
C LYS A 360 5.76 -35.57 -5.10
N ASP A 361 6.87 -35.66 -5.82
CA ASP A 361 7.04 -35.23 -7.23
C ASP A 361 6.84 -33.72 -7.45
N ILE A 362 6.90 -32.91 -6.39
CA ILE A 362 6.81 -31.45 -6.40
C ILE A 362 8.17 -30.85 -6.07
N GLN A 363 8.57 -29.85 -6.89
CA GLN A 363 9.83 -29.12 -6.70
C GLN A 363 9.64 -27.63 -6.41
N GLN A 364 8.40 -27.13 -6.53
CA GLN A 364 8.10 -25.72 -6.32
C GLN A 364 6.81 -25.57 -5.51
N TYR A 365 6.81 -24.53 -4.71
CA TYR A 365 5.66 -24.13 -3.89
C TYR A 365 5.44 -22.64 -4.09
N ARG A 366 4.18 -22.24 -4.13
CA ARG A 366 3.80 -20.84 -3.99
C ARG A 366 3.26 -20.60 -2.59
N TYR A 367 3.73 -19.53 -1.96
CA TYR A 367 3.06 -19.01 -0.79
C TYR A 367 2.52 -17.61 -1.06
N GLN A 368 1.48 -17.26 -0.33
CA GLN A 368 0.90 -15.93 -0.30
C GLN A 368 0.60 -15.59 1.15
N LEU A 369 1.17 -14.49 1.63
CA LEU A 369 0.98 -13.99 2.98
C LEU A 369 0.01 -12.81 2.95
N PHE A 370 -1.04 -12.90 3.73
CA PHE A 370 -2.07 -11.87 3.85
C PHE A 370 -2.12 -11.32 5.26
N LYS A 371 -2.28 -10.00 5.39
CA LYS A 371 -2.70 -9.42 6.65
C LYS A 371 -4.18 -9.72 6.87
N GLN A 372 -4.52 -10.26 8.03
CA GLN A 372 -5.91 -10.57 8.35
C GLN A 372 -6.64 -9.31 8.82
N ASN A 373 -7.06 -8.52 7.86
CA ASN A 373 -7.87 -7.33 8.02
C ASN A 373 -9.15 -7.46 7.18
N GLU A 374 -9.99 -6.43 7.15
CA GLU A 374 -11.26 -6.43 6.39
C GLU A 374 -11.13 -6.87 4.94
N ASN A 375 -9.98 -6.61 4.30
CA ASN A 375 -9.78 -6.84 2.87
C ASN A 375 -8.82 -7.99 2.57
N GLY A 376 -8.15 -8.57 3.56
CA GLY A 376 -7.12 -9.59 3.35
C GLY A 376 -6.01 -9.06 2.45
N ASP A 377 -5.34 -7.96 2.87
CA ASP A 377 -4.30 -7.32 2.07
C ASP A 377 -3.11 -8.27 1.88
N LEU A 378 -2.69 -8.46 0.64
CA LEU A 378 -1.50 -9.25 0.32
C LEU A 378 -0.26 -8.50 0.80
N VAL A 379 0.53 -9.15 1.64
CA VAL A 379 1.80 -8.64 2.19
C VAL A 379 2.95 -9.08 1.30
N GLU A 380 2.97 -10.38 0.97
CA GLU A 380 4.08 -11.01 0.25
C GLU A 380 3.57 -12.22 -0.53
N SER A 381 4.16 -12.50 -1.68
CA SER A 381 3.91 -13.70 -2.49
C SER A 381 5.17 -14.07 -3.23
N ASP A 382 5.56 -15.35 -3.20
CA ASP A 382 6.71 -15.83 -3.96
C ASP A 382 6.55 -17.29 -4.37
N LEU A 383 7.39 -17.70 -5.34
CA LEU A 383 7.54 -19.06 -5.82
C LEU A 383 8.88 -19.61 -5.33
N ILE A 384 8.84 -20.60 -4.47
CA ILE A 384 10.00 -21.15 -3.78
C ILE A 384 10.21 -22.63 -4.09
N THR A 385 11.44 -23.12 -3.91
CA THR A 385 11.81 -24.52 -4.19
C THR A 385 11.89 -25.39 -2.93
N LYS A 386 11.90 -24.76 -1.75
CA LYS A 386 11.96 -25.47 -0.46
C LYS A 386 10.58 -25.46 0.21
N PRO A 387 10.28 -26.47 1.04
CA PRO A 387 9.04 -26.54 1.78
C PRO A 387 9.09 -25.72 3.09
N ASP A 388 9.72 -24.56 3.05
CA ASP A 388 9.84 -23.65 4.19
C ASP A 388 9.91 -22.19 3.72
N ILE A 389 9.44 -21.27 4.56
CA ILE A 389 9.61 -19.82 4.41
C ILE A 389 10.07 -19.21 5.72
N THR A 390 10.91 -18.19 5.61
CA THR A 390 11.34 -17.39 6.76
C THR A 390 10.88 -15.95 6.57
N LEU A 391 10.00 -15.50 7.46
CA LEU A 391 9.39 -14.18 7.43
C LEU A 391 10.09 -13.27 8.45
N THR A 392 10.65 -12.18 7.99
CA THR A 392 11.48 -11.27 8.80
C THR A 392 10.79 -9.95 9.13
N ASN A 393 10.00 -9.42 8.19
CA ASN A 393 9.52 -8.03 8.22
C ASN A 393 8.03 -7.93 8.52
N LEU A 394 7.60 -8.56 9.64
CA LEU A 394 6.20 -8.54 10.03
C LEU A 394 5.98 -7.57 11.19
N VAL A 395 4.95 -6.74 11.07
CA VAL A 395 4.44 -5.93 12.18
C VAL A 395 3.45 -6.73 13.02
N ASN A 396 3.18 -6.31 14.25
CA ASN A 396 2.18 -6.96 15.09
C ASN A 396 0.82 -7.04 14.39
N GLY A 397 0.16 -8.18 14.53
CA GLY A 397 -1.13 -8.43 13.88
C GLY A 397 -1.36 -9.89 13.57
N GLN A 398 -2.54 -10.17 13.01
CA GLN A 398 -2.90 -11.51 12.54
C GLN A 398 -2.60 -11.63 11.04
N TYR A 399 -2.09 -12.78 10.67
CA TYR A 399 -1.71 -13.12 9.30
C TYR A 399 -2.33 -14.44 8.88
N LEU A 400 -2.64 -14.54 7.59
CA LEU A 400 -3.02 -15.77 6.91
C LEU A 400 -1.94 -16.08 5.88
N VAL A 401 -1.31 -17.24 5.97
CA VAL A 401 -0.46 -17.77 4.90
C VAL A 401 -1.22 -18.86 4.15
N ALA A 402 -1.26 -18.74 2.82
CA ALA A 402 -1.77 -19.76 1.91
C ALA A 402 -0.57 -20.38 1.17
N MET A 403 -0.43 -21.70 1.25
CA MET A 403 0.68 -22.46 0.67
C MET A 403 0.13 -23.51 -0.28
N ARG A 404 0.73 -23.65 -1.47
CA ARG A 404 0.33 -24.65 -2.46
C ARG A 404 1.51 -25.22 -3.24
N ALA A 405 1.38 -26.46 -3.64
CA ALA A 405 2.34 -27.14 -4.48
C ALA A 405 2.15 -26.76 -5.94
N VAL A 406 3.24 -26.64 -6.70
CA VAL A 406 3.24 -26.33 -8.14
C VAL A 406 3.74 -27.54 -8.92
N GLY A 407 2.89 -28.09 -9.77
CA GLY A 407 3.21 -29.25 -10.60
C GLY A 407 4.19 -28.91 -11.74
N SER A 408 4.76 -29.92 -12.34
CA SER A 408 5.78 -29.80 -13.42
C SER A 408 5.30 -29.04 -14.65
N GLN A 409 3.99 -28.91 -14.86
CA GLN A 409 3.39 -28.14 -15.96
C GLN A 409 2.95 -26.73 -15.52
N GLY A 410 3.35 -26.28 -14.32
CA GLY A 410 3.01 -24.97 -13.79
C GLY A 410 1.62 -24.84 -13.19
N PHE A 411 0.82 -25.93 -13.11
CA PHE A 411 -0.45 -25.91 -12.42
C PHE A 411 -0.26 -25.84 -10.91
N GLU A 412 -0.91 -24.88 -10.29
CA GLU A 412 -0.89 -24.70 -8.84
C GLU A 412 -2.00 -25.53 -8.18
N GLY A 413 -1.66 -26.21 -7.10
CA GLY A 413 -2.56 -27.09 -6.35
C GLY A 413 -3.56 -26.37 -5.47
N THR A 414 -4.23 -27.13 -4.60
CA THR A 414 -5.11 -26.57 -3.58
C THR A 414 -4.28 -25.93 -2.45
N ASP A 415 -4.83 -24.86 -1.85
CA ASP A 415 -4.19 -24.16 -0.76
C ASP A 415 -4.29 -24.93 0.56
N TYR A 416 -3.20 -25.01 1.30
CA TYR A 416 -3.24 -25.12 2.74
C TYR A 416 -3.20 -23.72 3.34
N LYS A 417 -4.17 -23.39 4.19
CA LYS A 417 -4.30 -22.07 4.81
C LYS A 417 -4.01 -22.16 6.29
N HIS A 418 -3.08 -21.34 6.78
CA HIS A 418 -2.71 -21.26 8.19
C HIS A 418 -2.77 -19.83 8.69
N THR A 419 -3.39 -19.63 9.84
CA THR A 419 -3.48 -18.33 10.51
C THR A 419 -2.54 -18.31 11.71
N PHE A 420 -1.77 -17.23 11.83
CA PHE A 420 -0.91 -17.00 12.97
C PHE A 420 -0.91 -15.54 13.40
N THR A 421 -0.52 -15.32 14.66
CA THR A 421 -0.43 -13.98 15.26
C THR A 421 1.02 -13.62 15.52
N VAL A 422 1.43 -12.43 15.10
CA VAL A 422 2.71 -11.81 15.49
C VAL A 422 2.43 -10.84 16.62
N LYS A 423 3.11 -11.03 17.76
CA LYS A 423 3.00 -10.17 18.94
C LYS A 423 4.38 -9.88 19.51
N VAL A 424 5.19 -9.15 18.78
CA VAL A 424 6.50 -8.67 19.21
C VAL A 424 6.30 -7.43 20.06
N ARG A 425 6.99 -7.32 21.18
CA ARG A 425 6.96 -6.13 22.03
C ARG A 425 7.85 -5.05 21.45
N ALA A 426 7.44 -3.81 21.59
CA ALA A 426 8.27 -2.67 21.23
C ALA A 426 9.55 -2.65 22.08
N THR A 427 10.67 -2.47 21.41
CA THR A 427 12.00 -2.41 22.04
C THR A 427 12.54 -0.99 21.91
N PRO A 428 13.04 -0.36 22.99
CA PRO A 428 13.64 0.96 22.91
C PRO A 428 14.81 0.98 21.94
N VAL A 429 14.92 2.04 21.14
CA VAL A 429 16.11 2.28 20.32
C VAL A 429 17.30 2.70 21.19
N GLN A 430 18.51 2.45 20.69
CA GLN A 430 19.73 3.01 21.25
C GLN A 430 20.02 4.36 20.61
N LEU A 431 19.99 5.45 21.40
CA LEU A 431 20.29 6.78 20.90
C LEU A 431 21.79 6.91 20.53
N VAL A 432 22.06 7.52 19.35
CA VAL A 432 23.43 7.75 18.86
C VAL A 432 23.81 9.22 19.00
N ALA A 433 23.08 10.11 18.35
CA ALA A 433 23.32 11.56 18.39
C ALA A 433 22.00 12.33 18.43
N PRO A 434 21.98 13.51 19.08
CA PRO A 434 23.02 14.16 19.89
C PRO A 434 23.42 13.41 21.15
N ALA A 435 24.64 13.65 21.64
CA ALA A 435 25.04 13.17 22.96
C ALA A 435 24.27 13.92 24.07
N ASN A 436 24.15 13.28 25.24
CA ASN A 436 23.48 13.94 26.36
C ASN A 436 24.22 15.23 26.77
N ASN A 437 23.49 16.31 26.99
CA ASN A 437 23.98 17.66 27.27
C ASN A 437 24.84 18.30 26.14
N GLN A 438 24.72 17.81 24.90
CA GLN A 438 25.43 18.43 23.77
C GLN A 438 24.89 19.82 23.49
N GLN A 439 25.81 20.75 23.22
CA GLN A 439 25.49 22.12 22.80
C GLN A 439 25.73 22.31 21.31
N PHE A 440 24.87 23.11 20.69
CA PHE A 440 24.93 23.46 19.28
C PHE A 440 25.00 24.98 19.14
N ASP A 441 26.09 25.45 18.55
CA ASP A 441 26.29 26.88 18.28
C ASP A 441 25.67 27.20 16.92
N TYR A 442 24.48 27.84 16.93
CA TYR A 442 23.76 28.35 15.75
C TYR A 442 23.36 27.30 14.70
N LYS A 443 23.49 26.02 15.02
CA LYS A 443 23.18 24.91 14.10
C LYS A 443 22.04 24.05 14.63
N GLN A 444 21.28 23.51 13.72
CA GLN A 444 20.26 22.52 14.06
C GLN A 444 20.90 21.13 14.23
N PRO A 445 20.52 20.38 15.25
CA PRO A 445 20.98 19.00 15.43
C PRO A 445 20.39 18.06 14.39
N VAL A 446 21.16 17.03 14.05
CA VAL A 446 20.66 15.83 13.37
C VAL A 446 20.51 14.75 14.44
N PHE A 447 19.33 14.17 14.53
CA PHE A 447 19.02 13.12 15.47
C PHE A 447 19.26 11.77 14.84
N SER A 448 19.93 10.86 15.54
CA SER A 448 20.18 9.51 15.07
C SER A 448 20.14 8.50 16.20
N TRP A 449 19.73 7.30 15.84
CA TRP A 449 19.57 6.16 16.75
C TRP A 449 19.88 4.86 16.02
N LYS A 450 19.97 3.78 16.76
CA LYS A 450 20.10 2.44 16.22
C LYS A 450 18.79 1.70 16.45
N MET A 451 18.12 1.32 15.36
CA MET A 451 16.90 0.55 15.41
C MET A 451 17.14 -0.86 15.95
N PRO A 452 16.20 -1.42 16.73
CA PRO A 452 16.23 -2.84 17.06
C PRO A 452 16.02 -3.68 15.79
N PRO A 453 16.46 -4.95 15.77
CA PRO A 453 16.34 -5.82 14.60
C PRO A 453 14.89 -6.21 14.26
N THR A 454 13.93 -5.78 15.01
CA THR A 454 12.52 -6.17 14.96
C THR A 454 11.63 -5.31 14.05
N HIS A 455 12.21 -4.49 13.17
CA HIS A 455 11.50 -3.66 12.17
C HIS A 455 10.34 -2.84 12.75
N GLU A 456 10.58 -2.23 13.89
CA GLU A 456 9.65 -1.31 14.51
C GLU A 456 9.66 0.04 13.78
N LEU A 457 8.60 0.81 13.95
CA LEU A 457 8.58 2.20 13.53
C LEU A 457 9.09 3.08 14.68
N ALA A 458 9.84 4.12 14.36
CA ALA A 458 10.35 5.07 15.33
C ALA A 458 9.89 6.49 15.02
N ARG A 459 9.65 7.30 16.05
CA ARG A 459 9.43 8.73 15.92
C ARG A 459 10.25 9.51 16.94
N LEU A 460 10.72 10.68 16.51
CA LEU A 460 11.42 11.62 17.34
C LEU A 460 10.44 12.48 18.13
N GLU A 461 10.68 12.64 19.43
CA GLU A 461 9.97 13.56 20.31
C GLU A 461 10.97 14.53 20.93
N ILE A 462 10.65 15.85 20.87
CA ILE A 462 11.45 16.92 21.51
C ILE A 462 10.51 17.77 22.34
N ALA A 463 10.89 18.03 23.59
CA ALA A 463 10.15 18.83 24.53
C ALA A 463 11.04 19.87 25.23
N VAL A 464 10.42 20.87 25.84
CA VAL A 464 11.14 21.85 26.70
C VAL A 464 11.23 21.38 28.16
N ASP A 465 10.59 20.28 28.50
CA ASP A 465 10.60 19.65 29.82
C ASP A 465 10.91 18.14 29.69
N ASP A 466 11.48 17.54 30.73
CA ASP A 466 11.88 16.14 30.79
C ASP A 466 10.70 15.15 30.89
N GLY A 467 9.55 15.63 31.31
CA GLY A 467 8.30 14.86 31.36
C GLY A 467 7.58 14.78 30.00
N PHE A 468 8.01 15.54 28.99
CA PHE A 468 7.38 15.65 27.67
C PHE A 468 5.92 16.13 27.71
N GLU A 469 5.59 16.95 28.72
CA GLU A 469 4.26 17.60 28.81
C GLU A 469 4.14 18.72 27.77
N LYS A 470 5.26 19.38 27.44
CA LYS A 470 5.35 20.49 26.48
C LYS A 470 6.21 20.09 25.29
N THR A 471 5.71 19.15 24.50
CA THR A 471 6.37 18.70 23.27
C THR A 471 6.35 19.80 22.21
N VAL A 472 7.51 20.13 21.65
CA VAL A 472 7.68 21.12 20.58
C VAL A 472 7.83 20.48 19.20
N VAL A 473 8.32 19.24 19.15
CA VAL A 473 8.41 18.44 17.93
C VAL A 473 7.96 17.01 18.22
N GLN A 474 7.06 16.51 17.39
CA GLN A 474 6.71 15.11 17.33
C GLN A 474 6.68 14.71 15.85
N SER A 475 7.65 13.91 15.43
CA SER A 475 7.75 13.50 14.03
C SER A 475 6.71 12.46 13.66
N ASN A 476 6.58 12.18 12.36
CA ASN A 476 5.91 10.97 11.90
C ASN A 476 6.73 9.73 12.27
N TYR A 477 6.06 8.59 12.31
CA TYR A 477 6.74 7.29 12.44
C TYR A 477 7.49 6.95 11.16
N ILE A 478 8.77 6.61 11.28
CA ILE A 478 9.67 6.27 10.19
C ILE A 478 10.40 4.95 10.47
N GLN A 479 10.96 4.33 9.45
CA GLN A 479 11.85 3.16 9.59
C GLN A 479 13.34 3.54 9.57
N ASP A 480 13.64 4.82 9.35
CA ASP A 480 15.00 5.31 9.25
C ASP A 480 15.69 5.41 10.63
N ASN A 481 17.03 5.39 10.60
CA ASN A 481 17.88 5.49 11.78
C ASN A 481 18.25 6.93 12.14
N ALA A 482 17.76 7.92 11.41
CA ALA A 482 18.07 9.33 11.61
C ALA A 482 16.94 10.23 11.14
N GLN A 483 16.87 11.41 11.75
CA GLN A 483 15.95 12.45 11.35
C GLN A 483 16.57 13.84 11.47
N GLN A 484 16.44 14.64 10.43
CA GLN A 484 16.68 16.07 10.44
C GLN A 484 15.33 16.78 10.67
N LEU A 485 15.35 17.89 11.40
CA LEU A 485 14.14 18.66 11.65
C LEU A 485 13.83 19.56 10.46
N ASP A 486 12.55 19.62 10.11
CA ASP A 486 12.00 20.59 9.14
C ASP A 486 11.78 21.98 9.77
N VAL A 487 11.80 22.06 11.09
CA VAL A 487 11.62 23.29 11.86
C VAL A 487 12.90 23.68 12.60
N GLN A 488 13.15 24.96 12.68
CA GLN A 488 14.29 25.49 13.42
C GLN A 488 13.94 25.62 14.91
N LEU A 489 14.71 24.95 15.78
CA LEU A 489 14.62 25.14 17.21
C LEU A 489 15.21 26.51 17.60
N SER A 490 14.48 27.27 18.40
CA SER A 490 14.97 28.51 18.99
C SER A 490 16.09 28.25 20.01
N PRO A 491 16.94 29.23 20.32
CA PRO A 491 17.88 29.08 21.44
C PRO A 491 17.17 28.70 22.73
N GLY A 492 17.62 27.63 23.36
CA GLY A 492 16.95 27.05 24.51
C GLY A 492 17.52 25.68 24.89
N TYR A 493 17.04 25.18 26.02
CA TYR A 493 17.27 23.82 26.45
C TYR A 493 16.13 22.93 26.01
N TYR A 494 16.44 21.72 25.51
CA TYR A 494 15.46 20.75 25.02
C TYR A 494 15.81 19.37 25.54
N TYR A 495 14.76 18.57 25.75
CA TYR A 495 14.82 17.15 26.01
C TYR A 495 14.34 16.40 24.78
N TRP A 496 15.00 15.30 24.45
CA TRP A 496 14.60 14.50 23.32
C TRP A 496 14.70 13.02 23.62
N ARG A 497 13.82 12.27 23.01
CA ARG A 497 13.77 10.82 23.03
C ARG A 497 13.20 10.28 21.73
N VAL A 498 13.31 8.98 21.55
CA VAL A 498 12.69 8.28 20.42
C VAL A 498 11.68 7.29 20.98
N GLN A 499 10.46 7.34 20.44
CA GLN A 499 9.42 6.38 20.72
C GLN A 499 9.41 5.34 19.61
N THR A 500 9.46 4.04 19.95
CA THR A 500 9.25 2.92 19.04
C THR A 500 7.82 2.42 19.14
N LEU A 501 7.30 1.95 18.01
CA LEU A 501 5.97 1.38 17.88
C LEU A 501 6.08 -0.01 17.25
N ALA A 502 5.67 -1.03 17.99
CA ALA A 502 5.52 -2.40 17.49
C ALA A 502 4.03 -2.67 17.21
N GLY A 503 3.71 -2.95 15.96
CA GLY A 503 2.33 -3.10 15.54
C GLY A 503 1.56 -1.79 15.59
N SER A 504 0.34 -1.79 16.13
CA SER A 504 -0.52 -0.61 16.21
C SER A 504 -0.57 0.04 17.60
N GLU A 505 -0.10 -0.64 18.65
CA GLU A 505 -0.44 -0.24 20.01
C GLU A 505 0.71 -0.37 21.04
N ASP A 506 1.71 -1.22 20.81
CA ASP A 506 2.77 -1.42 21.78
C ASP A 506 3.90 -0.42 21.55
N ILE A 507 4.14 0.43 22.55
CA ILE A 507 5.12 1.52 22.47
C ILE A 507 6.21 1.34 23.54
N ALA A 508 7.44 1.70 23.17
CA ALA A 508 8.55 1.85 24.10
C ALA A 508 9.26 3.19 23.85
N HIS A 509 9.88 3.72 24.89
CA HIS A 509 10.67 4.95 24.81
C HIS A 509 12.14 4.66 25.07
N SER A 510 13.01 5.32 24.32
CA SER A 510 14.44 5.34 24.61
C SER A 510 14.72 6.07 25.92
N GLU A 511 15.98 6.09 26.34
CA GLU A 511 16.46 7.08 27.30
C GLU A 511 16.11 8.51 26.83
N THR A 512 15.96 9.42 27.78
CA THR A 512 15.83 10.85 27.51
C THR A 512 17.21 11.51 27.54
N ARG A 513 17.52 12.34 26.53
CA ARG A 513 18.73 13.15 26.48
C ARG A 513 18.39 14.62 26.45
N ARG A 514 19.24 15.44 27.04
CA ARG A 514 19.16 16.90 27.00
C ARG A 514 20.10 17.45 25.94
N LEU A 515 19.74 18.56 25.30
CA LEU A 515 20.61 19.34 24.44
C LEU A 515 20.36 20.84 24.63
N ALA A 516 21.29 21.66 24.16
CA ALA A 516 21.17 23.10 24.20
C ALA A 516 21.41 23.69 22.80
N ILE A 517 20.58 24.62 22.39
CA ILE A 517 20.76 25.42 21.17
C ILE A 517 21.15 26.81 21.59
N LYS A 518 22.32 27.29 21.11
CA LYS A 518 22.76 28.66 21.30
C LYS A 518 22.37 29.54 20.12
N GLY A 519 22.11 30.78 20.38
CA GLY A 519 21.78 31.80 19.40
C GLY A 519 22.59 33.06 19.53
N LYS A 520 22.65 33.82 18.47
CA LYS A 520 23.20 35.19 18.49
C LYS A 520 22.07 36.15 18.79
N MET A 521 22.27 36.99 19.78
CA MET A 521 21.38 38.10 20.06
C MET A 521 21.61 39.19 19.00
N GLU A 522 20.55 39.71 18.43
CA GLU A 522 20.67 40.83 17.50
C GLU A 522 21.28 42.05 18.19
N ALA A 523 22.17 42.73 17.51
CA ALA A 523 22.67 43.99 17.98
C ALA A 523 21.55 45.03 18.00
N THR A 524 21.40 45.74 19.11
CA THR A 524 20.47 46.87 19.16
C THR A 524 20.93 48.07 18.35
N SER A 525 20.09 49.04 18.13
CA SER A 525 20.41 50.31 17.48
C SER A 525 19.97 51.48 18.36
N ILE A 526 20.78 52.54 18.44
CA ILE A 526 20.42 53.79 19.09
C ILE A 526 19.31 54.44 18.26
N LEU A 527 18.17 54.73 18.89
CA LEU A 527 17.00 55.31 18.22
C LEU A 527 16.99 56.84 18.34
N SER A 528 17.29 57.36 19.54
CA SER A 528 17.31 58.81 19.80
C SER A 528 18.18 59.16 20.97
N VAL A 529 18.68 60.40 20.95
CA VAL A 529 19.48 60.98 22.01
C VAL A 529 18.94 62.36 22.32
N ASN A 530 18.57 62.56 23.58
CA ASN A 530 18.04 63.84 24.08
C ASN A 530 19.04 64.52 25.01
N TYR A 531 19.43 65.73 24.69
CA TYR A 531 20.35 66.53 25.44
C TYR A 531 19.62 67.54 26.34
N SER A 532 20.08 67.64 27.59
CA SER A 532 19.63 68.66 28.55
C SER A 532 20.85 69.15 29.34
N GLY A 533 21.54 70.14 28.79
CA GLY A 533 22.87 70.55 29.28
C GLY A 533 23.87 69.39 29.20
N ASN A 534 24.55 69.10 30.30
CA ASN A 534 25.50 67.99 30.39
C ASN A 534 24.83 66.63 30.68
N ARG A 535 23.50 66.57 30.78
CA ARG A 535 22.73 65.32 30.88
C ARG A 535 22.27 64.87 29.51
N VAL A 536 22.56 63.60 29.19
CA VAL A 536 22.19 62.98 27.91
C VAL A 536 21.35 61.74 28.21
N LYS A 537 20.18 61.68 27.63
CA LYS A 537 19.29 60.51 27.71
C LYS A 537 19.33 59.78 26.35
N VAL A 538 19.79 58.56 26.37
CA VAL A 538 19.95 57.71 25.16
C VAL A 538 18.88 56.63 25.18
N PHE A 539 18.22 56.40 24.05
CA PHE A 539 17.22 55.37 23.83
C PHE A 539 17.67 54.45 22.70
N TRP A 540 17.40 53.17 22.88
CA TRP A 540 17.72 52.15 21.84
C TRP A 540 16.55 51.23 21.59
N LYS A 541 16.61 50.45 20.51
CA LYS A 541 15.65 49.46 20.14
C LYS A 541 15.66 48.33 21.17
N SER A 542 14.50 47.99 21.73
CA SER A 542 14.37 46.84 22.62
C SER A 542 14.62 45.54 21.89
N ILE A 543 15.34 44.61 22.51
CA ILE A 543 15.56 43.25 22.05
C ILE A 543 14.63 42.34 22.85
N PRO A 544 13.68 41.62 22.21
CA PRO A 544 12.65 40.85 22.91
C PRO A 544 13.17 39.81 23.91
N VAL A 545 14.35 39.24 23.65
CA VAL A 545 14.96 38.19 24.49
C VAL A 545 15.91 38.74 25.55
N ALA A 546 16.21 40.04 25.53
CA ALA A 546 17.10 40.66 26.51
C ALA A 546 16.37 40.88 27.83
N GLU A 547 16.97 40.44 28.92
CA GLU A 547 16.53 40.67 30.30
C GLU A 547 17.03 42.02 30.83
N SER A 548 18.20 42.47 30.33
CA SER A 548 18.84 43.72 30.65
C SER A 548 19.75 44.16 29.52
N TYR A 549 20.33 45.38 29.66
CA TYR A 549 21.26 45.96 28.69
C TYR A 549 22.50 46.40 29.40
N GLU A 550 23.66 46.01 28.84
CA GLU A 550 24.96 46.57 29.21
C GLU A 550 25.26 47.75 28.31
N VAL A 551 25.52 48.88 28.93
CA VAL A 551 25.85 50.16 28.29
C VAL A 551 27.28 50.50 28.61
N GLN A 552 28.09 50.74 27.57
CA GLN A 552 29.48 51.19 27.73
C GLN A 552 29.66 52.57 27.13
N LEU A 553 30.44 53.44 27.86
CA LEU A 553 30.85 54.75 27.44
C LEU A 553 32.40 54.77 27.29
N SER A 554 32.88 55.38 26.21
CA SER A 554 34.31 55.51 25.93
C SER A 554 34.60 56.84 25.25
N LYS A 555 35.87 57.34 25.33
CA LYS A 555 36.36 58.48 24.54
C LYS A 555 36.88 58.06 23.15
N SER A 556 36.96 56.75 22.88
CA SER A 556 37.36 56.20 21.59
C SER A 556 36.28 55.31 20.99
N PRO A 557 35.99 55.38 19.68
CA PRO A 557 35.02 54.52 19.02
C PRO A 557 35.42 53.04 19.02
N GLU A 558 36.68 52.71 19.28
CA GLU A 558 37.18 51.34 19.41
C GLU A 558 36.93 50.75 20.81
N PHE A 559 36.50 51.57 21.79
CA PHE A 559 36.29 51.17 23.18
C PHE A 559 37.48 50.49 23.84
N THR A 560 38.70 50.97 23.53
CA THR A 560 39.94 50.46 24.11
C THR A 560 40.04 50.75 25.62
N ILE A 561 39.45 51.87 26.06
CA ILE A 561 39.33 52.26 27.46
C ILE A 561 37.85 52.57 27.73
N ILE A 562 37.25 51.83 28.64
CA ILE A 562 35.86 52.04 29.08
C ILE A 562 35.87 53.06 30.19
N GLN A 563 35.15 54.18 30.00
CA GLN A 563 35.00 55.24 30.98
C GLN A 563 33.91 54.93 32.02
N SER A 564 32.80 54.33 31.52
CA SER A 564 31.68 53.86 32.37
C SER A 564 31.06 52.64 31.74
N GLN A 565 30.63 51.69 32.58
CA GLN A 565 29.84 50.52 32.21
C GLN A 565 28.72 50.39 33.21
N GLU A 566 27.49 50.36 32.69
CA GLU A 566 26.28 50.24 33.49
C GLU A 566 25.34 49.17 32.93
N THR A 567 24.59 48.52 33.81
CA THR A 567 23.56 47.56 33.40
C THR A 567 22.21 48.15 33.79
N VAL A 568 21.31 48.17 32.79
CA VAL A 568 19.94 48.71 32.97
C VAL A 568 18.92 47.72 32.42
N THR A 569 17.73 47.73 32.98
CA THR A 569 16.63 46.88 32.54
C THR A 569 15.80 47.53 31.44
N ASP A 570 15.68 48.84 31.45
CA ASP A 570 14.92 49.60 30.44
C ASP A 570 15.80 49.90 29.21
N PRO A 571 15.23 50.02 28.01
CA PRO A 571 15.97 50.32 26.78
C PRO A 571 16.34 51.81 26.68
N ASN A 572 16.77 52.42 27.78
CA ASN A 572 17.27 53.79 27.87
C ASN A 572 18.19 53.99 29.07
N ILE A 573 19.01 55.00 29.01
CA ILE A 573 19.89 55.43 30.10
C ILE A 573 20.02 56.93 30.09
N ALA A 574 20.19 57.55 31.31
CA ALA A 574 20.54 58.94 31.47
C ALA A 574 21.95 59.07 32.06
N ILE A 575 22.88 59.66 31.31
CA ILE A 575 24.28 59.82 31.69
C ILE A 575 24.66 61.31 31.79
N ARG A 576 25.68 61.62 32.57
CA ARG A 576 26.32 62.95 32.56
C ARG A 576 27.60 62.87 31.81
N LEU A 577 27.84 63.85 30.94
CA LEU A 577 29.07 64.00 30.17
C LEU A 577 29.74 65.31 30.53
N ASP A 578 31.06 65.38 30.43
CA ASP A 578 31.80 66.62 30.60
C ASP A 578 31.59 67.52 29.37
N GLU A 579 31.52 68.83 29.60
CA GLU A 579 31.28 69.82 28.55
C GLU A 579 32.48 69.88 27.60
N GLY A 580 32.25 69.97 26.30
CA GLY A 580 33.27 70.08 25.28
C GLY A 580 34.02 68.78 24.93
N GLU A 581 33.69 67.71 25.59
CA GLU A 581 34.29 66.39 25.34
C GLU A 581 33.45 65.56 24.40
N ARG A 582 34.09 64.65 23.66
CA ARG A 582 33.50 63.70 22.76
C ARG A 582 33.50 62.31 23.40
N TYR A 583 32.34 61.64 23.36
CA TYR A 583 32.15 60.30 23.87
C TYR A 583 31.50 59.40 22.83
N TYR A 584 31.70 58.11 23.00
CA TYR A 584 31.05 57.05 22.20
C TYR A 584 30.32 56.16 23.17
N ILE A 585 29.08 55.81 22.79
CA ILE A 585 28.25 54.86 23.54
C ILE A 585 27.96 53.63 22.67
N ARG A 586 28.03 52.46 23.26
CA ARG A 586 27.53 51.23 22.67
C ARG A 586 26.71 50.46 23.70
N VAL A 587 25.76 49.65 23.17
CA VAL A 587 24.81 48.91 24.00
C VAL A 587 24.70 47.48 23.49
N ARG A 588 24.63 46.51 24.39
CA ARG A 588 24.29 45.14 24.07
C ARG A 588 23.21 44.64 25.00
N GLY A 589 22.32 43.75 24.49
CA GLY A 589 21.38 43.02 25.34
C GLY A 589 22.13 41.95 26.13
N ILE A 590 21.60 41.63 27.32
CA ILE A 590 22.04 40.52 28.18
C ILE A 590 20.82 39.62 28.40
N ALA A 591 21.00 38.31 28.23
CA ALA A 591 20.07 37.27 28.58
C ALA A 591 20.82 36.09 29.23
N ASN A 592 20.21 34.90 29.26
CA ASN A 592 20.89 33.70 29.77
C ASN A 592 22.08 33.26 28.92
N GLU A 593 22.84 32.26 29.38
CA GLU A 593 24.07 31.78 28.75
C GLU A 593 23.91 31.17 27.35
N LEU A 594 22.69 30.98 26.88
CA LEU A 594 22.42 30.47 25.54
C LEU A 594 22.40 31.54 24.46
N TRP A 595 22.51 32.81 24.85
CA TRP A 595 22.54 33.95 23.94
C TRP A 595 23.90 34.63 23.93
N GLU A 596 24.54 34.64 22.74
CA GLU A 596 25.78 35.43 22.53
C GLU A 596 25.41 36.89 22.29
N PRO A 597 25.74 37.81 23.22
CA PRO A 597 25.39 39.21 23.11
C PRO A 597 26.25 39.92 22.04
N GLN A 598 25.62 40.85 21.30
CA GLN A 598 26.31 41.70 20.33
C GLN A 598 26.09 43.18 20.64
N TYR A 599 27.20 43.95 20.61
CA TYR A 599 27.13 45.40 20.77
C TYR A 599 26.50 46.06 19.54
N SER A 600 25.77 47.16 19.80
CA SER A 600 25.42 48.13 18.78
C SER A 600 26.64 48.75 18.11
N LEU A 601 26.45 49.34 16.96
CA LEU A 601 27.48 50.25 16.43
C LEU A 601 27.72 51.40 17.42
N PRO A 602 28.96 51.87 17.55
CA PRO A 602 29.28 53.04 18.36
C PRO A 602 28.51 54.28 17.89
N TYR A 603 27.86 54.96 18.83
CA TYR A 603 27.18 56.22 18.58
C TYR A 603 27.92 57.35 19.24
N GLU A 604 28.23 58.42 18.49
CA GLU A 604 28.94 59.57 18.97
C GLU A 604 28.02 60.51 19.77
N LEU A 605 28.48 60.93 20.96
CA LEU A 605 27.80 61.86 21.83
C LEU A 605 28.73 63.09 22.02
N THR A 606 28.19 64.29 21.79
CA THR A 606 28.90 65.57 22.01
C THR A 606 28.06 66.50 22.83
N THR A 607 28.60 67.04 23.92
CA THR A 607 27.96 68.08 24.71
C THR A 607 28.51 69.44 24.33
N GLY A 608 27.67 70.39 24.22
CA GLY A 608 27.79 71.73 23.68
C GLY A 608 29.21 72.33 23.56
N PHE A 609 29.42 72.92 22.42
CA PHE A 609 30.55 73.80 22.16
C PHE A 609 30.23 75.20 22.66
#